data_fcc8b87d885ad95fe2f00b2bff2f28bb
#
_entry.id   fcc8b87d885ad95fe2f00b2bff2f28bb
#
_cell.length_a   1.000
_cell.length_b   1.000
_cell.length_c   1.000
_cell.angle_alpha   90.00
_cell.angle_beta   90.00
_cell.angle_gamma   90.00
#
_symmetry.space_group_name_H-M   'P 1'
#
loop_
_entity.id
_entity.type
_entity.pdbx_description
1 polymer ?
#
loop_
_entity_poly.entity_id
_entity_poly.type
_entity_poly.pdbx_seq_one_letter_code
_entity_poly.pdbx_strand_id
1 'polypeptide(L)'
;MARYRGPVCRLCRREGMKLFLKGERCYKPTCPIEKRGTQPPGQHGRTMRRAKQLVGYGEQLREKQKVKRIYGMLERQFRLYFQRAMRMKGVTGENLLALLERRLDNVVYRLGYATSRAQARQFVTHGHVLVNGRKVDIPSFQVKVGDEVAVREGSRSNIHIQSAFQTASGRGRPTWLEVVSPDEMRGRVIALPRREDIGQNINEQLIVELYSK
;
A
#
# COMPACT_ATOMS: atom_id res chain seq x y z
N MET A 1 5.37 12.27 10.12
CA MET A 1 3.96 11.95 9.80
C MET A 1 3.46 10.83 10.69
N ALA A 2 2.30 11.03 11.36
CA ALA A 2 1.70 10.00 12.21
C ALA A 2 1.25 8.76 11.41
N ARG A 3 1.35 7.57 12.01
CA ARG A 3 0.92 6.30 11.42
C ARG A 3 0.43 5.33 12.52
N TYR A 4 -0.28 4.29 12.13
CA TYR A 4 -0.62 3.21 13.05
C TYR A 4 0.65 2.41 13.40
N ARG A 5 0.95 2.29 14.70
CA ARG A 5 2.12 1.56 15.24
C ARG A 5 1.75 0.27 15.97
N GLY A 6 0.47 -0.02 16.11
CA GLY A 6 -0.02 -1.21 16.79
C GLY A 6 0.14 -2.50 15.96
N PRO A 7 -0.34 -3.64 16.47
CA PRO A 7 -0.20 -4.94 15.84
C PRO A 7 -1.05 -5.05 14.56
N VAL A 8 -0.40 -4.96 13.41
CA VAL A 8 -1.04 -4.90 12.08
C VAL A 8 -1.82 -6.18 11.68
N CYS A 9 -1.46 -7.34 12.22
CA CYS A 9 -2.21 -8.58 11.93
C CYS A 9 -3.67 -8.54 12.46
N ARG A 10 -3.96 -7.70 13.45
CA ARG A 10 -5.34 -7.43 13.90
C ARG A 10 -6.15 -6.73 12.81
N LEU A 11 -5.50 -5.90 12.00
CA LEU A 11 -6.15 -5.18 10.90
C LEU A 11 -6.59 -6.16 9.81
N CYS A 12 -5.72 -7.11 9.41
CA CYS A 12 -6.07 -8.16 8.45
C CYS A 12 -7.26 -8.98 8.95
N ARG A 13 -7.21 -9.45 10.21
CA ARG A 13 -8.30 -10.22 10.80
C ARG A 13 -9.61 -9.44 10.89
N ARG A 14 -9.55 -8.13 11.13
CA ARG A 14 -10.75 -7.28 11.17
C ARG A 14 -11.41 -7.12 9.80
N GLU A 15 -10.60 -7.08 8.73
CA GLU A 15 -11.10 -7.01 7.34
C GLU A 15 -11.39 -8.40 6.75
N GLY A 16 -11.10 -9.48 7.49
CA GLY A 16 -11.36 -10.85 7.04
C GLY A 16 -10.46 -11.32 5.87
N MET A 17 -9.39 -10.59 5.55
CA MET A 17 -8.52 -10.90 4.42
C MET A 17 -7.07 -10.49 4.67
N LYS A 18 -6.13 -11.03 3.88
CA LYS A 18 -4.72 -10.63 3.90
C LYS A 18 -4.56 -9.24 3.28
N LEU A 19 -4.01 -8.30 4.04
CA LEU A 19 -3.65 -6.95 3.55
C LEU A 19 -2.15 -6.81 3.26
N PHE A 20 -1.38 -7.89 3.40
CA PHE A 20 0.06 -7.97 3.12
C PHE A 20 0.91 -6.90 3.82
N LEU A 21 0.62 -6.63 5.11
CA LEU A 21 1.24 -5.55 5.89
C LEU A 21 2.58 -5.92 6.53
N LYS A 22 2.94 -7.22 6.60
CA LYS A 22 4.18 -7.73 7.23
C LYS A 22 5.14 -8.42 6.26
N GLY A 23 5.10 -8.07 4.98
CA GLY A 23 6.01 -8.61 3.97
C GLY A 23 5.93 -10.13 3.88
N GLU A 24 7.07 -10.82 3.87
CA GLU A 24 7.21 -12.27 3.67
C GLU A 24 6.35 -13.12 4.62
N ARG A 25 6.19 -12.69 5.86
CA ARG A 25 5.36 -13.40 6.83
C ARG A 25 3.92 -13.59 6.36
N CYS A 26 3.41 -12.69 5.51
CA CYS A 26 2.04 -12.77 5.00
C CYS A 26 1.85 -13.89 3.97
N TYR A 27 2.95 -14.37 3.38
CA TYR A 27 2.96 -15.46 2.41
C TYR A 27 3.25 -16.82 3.05
N LYS A 28 3.78 -16.85 4.28
CA LYS A 28 4.13 -18.07 5.01
C LYS A 28 2.92 -18.63 5.80
N PRO A 29 2.89 -19.93 6.11
CA PRO A 29 1.87 -20.55 6.96
C PRO A 29 1.79 -19.96 8.36
N THR A 30 2.83 -19.20 8.79
CA THR A 30 2.87 -18.49 10.07
C THR A 30 1.97 -17.26 10.11
N CYS A 31 1.31 -16.89 9.00
CA CYS A 31 0.35 -15.79 8.95
C CYS A 31 -0.84 -16.07 9.89
N PRO A 32 -1.23 -15.10 10.76
CA PRO A 32 -2.37 -15.29 11.66
C PRO A 32 -3.72 -15.54 10.98
N ILE A 33 -3.89 -15.12 9.72
CA ILE A 33 -5.08 -15.45 8.92
C ILE A 33 -5.10 -16.94 8.60
N GLU A 34 -3.94 -17.52 8.22
CA GLU A 34 -3.83 -18.97 7.95
C GLU A 34 -4.04 -19.80 9.21
N LYS A 35 -3.39 -19.40 10.33
CA LYS A 35 -3.46 -20.17 11.58
C LYS A 35 -4.79 -20.08 12.31
N ARG A 36 -5.46 -18.93 12.27
CA ARG A 36 -6.64 -18.62 13.10
C ARG A 36 -7.89 -18.28 12.30
N GLY A 37 -7.78 -18.29 10.96
CA GLY A 37 -8.83 -17.87 10.06
C GLY A 37 -9.15 -16.38 10.14
N THR A 38 -10.27 -16.02 9.59
CA THR A 38 -10.75 -14.62 9.47
C THR A 38 -11.48 -14.12 10.71
N GLN A 39 -11.27 -14.75 11.88
CA GLN A 39 -11.97 -14.33 13.10
C GLN A 39 -11.53 -12.91 13.51
N PRO A 40 -12.50 -12.00 13.75
CA PRO A 40 -12.20 -10.66 14.24
C PRO A 40 -11.36 -10.70 15.52
N PRO A 41 -10.49 -9.70 15.75
CA PRO A 41 -9.72 -9.62 16.98
C PRO A 41 -10.59 -9.18 18.17
N GLY A 42 -10.16 -9.56 19.37
CA GLY A 42 -10.81 -9.15 20.62
C GLY A 42 -11.58 -10.29 21.28
N GLN A 43 -12.06 -10.03 22.50
CA GLN A 43 -12.75 -11.00 23.35
C GLN A 43 -13.98 -11.59 22.66
N HIS A 44 -14.77 -10.74 22.02
CA HIS A 44 -16.00 -11.14 21.32
C HIS A 44 -15.78 -11.64 19.87
N GLY A 45 -14.53 -11.72 19.39
CA GLY A 45 -14.25 -12.13 18.03
C GLY A 45 -14.74 -13.55 17.67
N ARG A 46 -14.80 -14.45 18.66
CA ARG A 46 -15.31 -15.82 18.48
C ARG A 46 -16.83 -15.88 18.38
N THR A 47 -17.52 -15.04 19.14
CA THR A 47 -18.99 -14.98 19.15
C THR A 47 -19.55 -14.24 17.95
N MET A 48 -18.78 -13.37 17.31
CA MET A 48 -19.14 -12.66 16.08
C MET A 48 -19.14 -13.55 14.81
N ARG A 49 -18.99 -14.87 14.92
CA ARG A 49 -19.11 -15.80 13.77
C ARG A 49 -20.44 -15.69 13.02
N ARG A 50 -21.49 -15.26 13.69
CA ARG A 50 -22.78 -14.86 13.10
C ARG A 50 -22.85 -13.35 12.90
N ALA A 51 -21.73 -12.73 12.47
CA ALA A 51 -21.74 -11.31 12.18
C ALA A 51 -22.89 -11.01 11.23
N LYS A 52 -23.79 -10.13 11.67
CA LYS A 52 -24.81 -9.55 10.80
C LYS A 52 -24.12 -9.14 9.51
N GLN A 53 -24.65 -9.61 8.38
CA GLN A 53 -24.20 -9.15 7.09
C GLN A 53 -24.16 -7.62 7.15
N LEU A 54 -22.96 -7.08 6.92
CA LEU A 54 -22.84 -5.62 6.92
C LEU A 54 -23.62 -5.10 5.72
N VAL A 55 -24.55 -4.20 5.95
CA VAL A 55 -25.38 -3.62 4.90
C VAL A 55 -25.16 -2.10 4.88
N GLY A 56 -25.12 -1.54 3.70
CA GLY A 56 -25.08 -0.10 3.49
C GLY A 56 -23.85 0.57 4.10
N TYR A 57 -24.04 1.45 5.09
CA TYR A 57 -22.95 2.20 5.73
C TYR A 57 -21.81 1.31 6.26
N GLY A 58 -22.16 0.14 6.81
CA GLY A 58 -21.17 -0.77 7.37
C GLY A 58 -20.19 -1.32 6.32
N GLU A 59 -20.68 -1.66 5.14
CA GLU A 59 -19.86 -2.12 4.01
C GLU A 59 -18.98 -1.00 3.48
N GLN A 60 -19.55 0.16 3.23
CA GLN A 60 -18.84 1.35 2.78
C GLN A 60 -17.70 1.73 3.73
N LEU A 61 -17.98 1.70 5.04
CA LEU A 61 -16.97 1.97 6.06
C LEU A 61 -15.85 0.91 6.05
N ARG A 62 -16.18 -0.39 5.92
CA ARG A 62 -15.16 -1.45 5.89
C ARG A 62 -14.28 -1.33 4.66
N GLU A 63 -14.84 -1.04 3.51
CA GLU A 63 -14.10 -0.88 2.27
C GLU A 63 -13.11 0.29 2.37
N LYS A 64 -13.57 1.44 2.86
CA LYS A 64 -12.69 2.58 3.14
C LYS A 64 -11.56 2.21 4.11
N GLN A 65 -11.89 1.53 5.22
CA GLN A 65 -10.89 1.14 6.22
C GLN A 65 -9.87 0.14 5.66
N LYS A 66 -10.30 -0.77 4.81
CA LYS A 66 -9.45 -1.73 4.10
C LYS A 66 -8.39 -1.00 3.29
N VAL A 67 -8.80 -0.12 2.38
CA VAL A 67 -7.88 0.65 1.53
C VAL A 67 -6.94 1.52 2.36
N LYS A 68 -7.48 2.26 3.32
CA LYS A 68 -6.69 3.10 4.23
C LYS A 68 -5.58 2.29 4.95
N ARG A 69 -5.89 1.07 5.38
CA ARG A 69 -4.95 0.17 6.08
C ARG A 69 -3.91 -0.42 5.15
N ILE A 70 -4.27 -0.76 3.92
CA ILE A 70 -3.36 -1.26 2.89
C ILE A 70 -2.23 -0.25 2.66
N TYR A 71 -2.58 1.03 2.47
CA TYR A 71 -1.60 2.11 2.22
C TYR A 71 -1.03 2.73 3.50
N GLY A 72 -1.41 2.25 4.69
CA GLY A 72 -0.89 2.71 5.98
C GLY A 72 -1.20 4.17 6.29
N MET A 73 -2.33 4.68 5.83
CA MET A 73 -2.74 6.08 5.99
C MET A 73 -3.65 6.30 7.19
N LEU A 74 -3.66 7.53 7.73
CA LEU A 74 -4.63 8.00 8.69
C LEU A 74 -5.80 8.71 8.00
N GLU A 75 -6.93 8.82 8.70
CA GLU A 75 -8.19 9.31 8.16
C GLU A 75 -8.08 10.70 7.54
N ARG A 76 -7.44 11.65 8.24
CA ARG A 76 -7.28 13.03 7.75
C ARG A 76 -6.57 13.07 6.40
N GLN A 77 -5.49 12.32 6.25
CA GLN A 77 -4.76 12.25 4.97
C GLN A 77 -5.57 11.56 3.88
N PHE A 78 -6.24 10.45 4.22
CA PHE A 78 -7.05 9.73 3.25
C PHE A 78 -8.17 10.62 2.69
N ARG A 79 -8.83 11.40 3.55
CA ARG A 79 -9.85 12.37 3.15
C ARG A 79 -9.29 13.44 2.19
N LEU A 80 -8.07 13.95 2.43
CA LEU A 80 -7.43 14.89 1.51
C LEU A 80 -7.15 14.27 0.13
N TYR A 81 -6.75 12.99 0.07
CA TYR A 81 -6.59 12.28 -1.20
C TYR A 81 -7.91 12.12 -1.92
N PHE A 82 -8.96 11.79 -1.20
CA PHE A 82 -10.31 11.70 -1.77
C PHE A 82 -10.77 13.04 -2.35
N GLN A 83 -10.61 14.14 -1.62
CA GLN A 83 -10.95 15.48 -2.10
C GLN A 83 -10.14 15.89 -3.35
N ARG A 84 -8.87 15.48 -3.45
CA ARG A 84 -8.07 15.69 -4.66
C ARG A 84 -8.60 14.85 -5.82
N ALA A 85 -8.94 13.59 -5.57
CA ALA A 85 -9.49 12.71 -6.60
C ALA A 85 -10.81 13.22 -7.18
N MET A 86 -11.69 13.80 -6.34
CA MET A 86 -12.95 14.41 -6.79
C MET A 86 -12.74 15.61 -7.73
N ARG A 87 -11.63 16.35 -7.58
CA ARG A 87 -11.31 17.51 -8.43
C ARG A 87 -10.65 17.15 -9.74
N MET A 88 -10.26 15.89 -9.90
CA MET A 88 -9.63 15.39 -11.13
C MET A 88 -10.71 14.97 -12.13
N LYS A 89 -10.42 15.14 -13.43
CA LYS A 89 -11.29 14.61 -14.50
C LYS A 89 -11.29 13.07 -14.47
N GLY A 90 -12.43 12.46 -14.74
CA GLY A 90 -12.62 11.01 -14.80
C GLY A 90 -13.31 10.43 -13.57
N VAL A 91 -13.20 9.12 -13.39
CA VAL A 91 -13.88 8.38 -12.31
C VAL A 91 -13.14 8.61 -10.98
N THR A 92 -13.84 9.17 -10.00
CA THR A 92 -13.26 9.55 -8.69
C THR A 92 -12.60 8.38 -7.98
N GLY A 93 -13.19 7.19 -8.04
CA GLY A 93 -12.63 5.99 -7.41
C GLY A 93 -11.29 5.57 -8.01
N GLU A 94 -11.20 5.54 -9.32
CA GLU A 94 -9.95 5.24 -10.04
C GLU A 94 -8.88 6.30 -9.77
N ASN A 95 -9.25 7.57 -9.83
CA ASN A 95 -8.36 8.68 -9.49
C ASN A 95 -7.80 8.57 -8.06
N LEU A 96 -8.64 8.19 -7.10
CA LEU A 96 -8.22 7.95 -5.72
C LEU A 96 -7.17 6.85 -5.65
N LEU A 97 -7.44 5.71 -6.28
CA LEU A 97 -6.52 4.58 -6.28
C LEU A 97 -5.21 4.92 -7.00
N ALA A 98 -5.27 5.60 -8.13
CA ALA A 98 -4.10 6.09 -8.86
C ALA A 98 -3.24 7.03 -8.00
N LEU A 99 -3.84 7.97 -7.27
CA LEU A 99 -3.14 8.84 -6.34
C LEU A 99 -2.48 8.08 -5.19
N LEU A 100 -3.11 7.01 -4.69
CA LEU A 100 -2.56 6.16 -3.63
C LEU A 100 -1.39 5.31 -4.14
N GLU A 101 -1.48 4.78 -5.35
CA GLU A 101 -0.40 4.00 -5.97
C GLU A 101 0.84 4.85 -6.29
N ARG A 102 0.65 6.11 -6.72
CA ARG A 102 1.72 7.06 -7.06
C ARG A 102 2.50 7.59 -5.86
N ARG A 103 2.17 7.24 -4.64
CA ARG A 103 2.94 7.63 -3.46
C ARG A 103 4.32 6.99 -3.47
N LEU A 104 5.35 7.77 -3.13
CA LEU A 104 6.73 7.29 -3.15
C LEU A 104 6.95 6.05 -2.25
N ASP A 105 6.32 6.04 -1.05
CA ASP A 105 6.40 4.88 -0.15
C ASP A 105 5.80 3.61 -0.80
N ASN A 106 4.74 3.76 -1.59
CA ASN A 106 4.15 2.64 -2.32
C ASN A 106 4.96 2.25 -3.55
N VAL A 107 5.49 3.22 -4.31
CA VAL A 107 6.33 2.96 -5.50
C VAL A 107 7.60 2.19 -5.11
N VAL A 108 8.28 2.57 -4.03
CA VAL A 108 9.44 1.85 -3.48
C VAL A 108 9.08 0.40 -3.12
N TYR A 109 7.89 0.17 -2.55
CA TYR A 109 7.39 -1.17 -2.29
C TYR A 109 7.09 -1.95 -3.58
N ARG A 110 6.46 -1.32 -4.58
CA ARG A 110 6.10 -1.94 -5.87
C ARG A 110 7.33 -2.29 -6.71
N LEU A 111 8.37 -1.45 -6.70
CA LEU A 111 9.66 -1.74 -7.33
C LEU A 111 10.44 -2.88 -6.65
N GLY A 112 10.03 -3.25 -5.43
CA GLY A 112 10.64 -4.36 -4.71
C GLY A 112 11.78 -3.96 -3.77
N TYR A 113 12.06 -2.68 -3.58
CA TYR A 113 13.12 -2.22 -2.67
C TYR A 113 12.78 -2.37 -1.18
N ALA A 114 11.56 -2.79 -0.88
CA ALA A 114 11.09 -3.09 0.47
C ALA A 114 10.14 -4.29 0.50
N THR A 115 10.16 -5.06 1.59
CA THR A 115 9.28 -6.21 1.79
C THR A 115 7.84 -5.80 2.13
N SER A 116 7.65 -4.60 2.67
CA SER A 116 6.33 -4.06 3.03
C SER A 116 6.27 -2.54 2.84
N ARG A 117 5.05 -2.00 2.68
CA ARG A 117 4.84 -0.54 2.60
C ARG A 117 5.32 0.21 3.85
N ALA A 118 5.26 -0.43 5.01
CA ALA A 118 5.77 0.16 6.26
C ALA A 118 7.29 0.31 6.24
N GLN A 119 8.01 -0.68 5.72
CA GLN A 119 9.47 -0.64 5.53
C GLN A 119 9.85 0.36 4.44
N ALA A 120 9.15 0.34 3.29
CA ALA A 120 9.35 1.32 2.23
C ALA A 120 9.24 2.76 2.74
N ARG A 121 8.21 3.03 3.53
CA ARG A 121 8.02 4.32 4.17
C ARG A 121 9.19 4.70 5.09
N GLN A 122 9.74 3.74 5.82
CA GLN A 122 10.91 3.96 6.68
C GLN A 122 12.14 4.29 5.84
N PHE A 123 12.38 3.56 4.76
CA PHE A 123 13.50 3.83 3.86
C PHE A 123 13.42 5.22 3.23
N VAL A 124 12.24 5.64 2.78
CA VAL A 124 12.04 7.00 2.27
C VAL A 124 12.34 8.02 3.36
N THR A 125 11.74 7.89 4.55
CA THR A 125 11.92 8.86 5.65
C THR A 125 13.37 8.96 6.12
N HIS A 126 14.13 7.86 6.03
CA HIS A 126 15.56 7.82 6.41
C HIS A 126 16.48 8.30 5.25
N GLY A 127 15.91 8.66 4.10
CA GLY A 127 16.66 9.23 2.98
C GLY A 127 17.49 8.24 2.18
N HIS A 128 17.05 6.97 2.14
CA HIS A 128 17.68 5.94 1.31
C HIS A 128 17.23 5.97 -0.16
N VAL A 129 16.26 6.83 -0.51
CA VAL A 129 15.62 6.87 -1.82
C VAL A 129 15.90 8.20 -2.51
N LEU A 130 16.19 8.12 -3.80
CA LEU A 130 16.38 9.25 -4.70
C LEU A 130 15.23 9.28 -5.72
N VAL A 131 14.79 10.46 -6.09
CA VAL A 131 13.90 10.69 -7.24
C VAL A 131 14.60 11.66 -8.18
N ASN A 132 14.80 11.25 -9.44
CA ASN A 132 15.56 12.02 -10.44
C ASN A 132 16.92 12.50 -9.92
N GLY A 133 17.65 11.61 -9.23
CA GLY A 133 18.96 11.88 -8.65
C GLY A 133 18.94 12.69 -7.34
N ARG A 134 17.80 13.22 -6.90
CA ARG A 134 17.67 14.05 -5.68
C ARG A 134 17.09 13.24 -4.53
N LYS A 135 17.63 13.44 -3.33
CA LYS A 135 17.10 12.83 -2.10
C LYS A 135 15.70 13.34 -1.81
N VAL A 136 14.75 12.41 -1.63
CA VAL A 136 13.38 12.71 -1.22
C VAL A 136 13.04 11.89 0.01
N ASP A 137 12.73 12.54 1.13
CA ASP A 137 12.40 11.94 2.42
C ASP A 137 10.91 12.02 2.77
N ILE A 138 10.08 12.45 1.82
CA ILE A 138 8.63 12.61 1.98
C ILE A 138 7.90 11.38 1.41
N PRO A 139 7.37 10.46 2.26
CA PRO A 139 6.69 9.25 1.79
C PRO A 139 5.44 9.49 0.95
N SER A 140 4.80 10.65 1.11
CA SER A 140 3.61 11.06 0.35
C SER A 140 3.93 11.79 -0.94
N PHE A 141 5.20 11.91 -1.32
CA PHE A 141 5.60 12.48 -2.59
C PHE A 141 4.90 11.75 -3.73
N GLN A 142 4.35 12.52 -4.69
CA GLN A 142 3.62 11.96 -5.83
C GLN A 142 4.56 11.86 -7.03
N VAL A 143 4.92 10.65 -7.41
CA VAL A 143 5.72 10.43 -8.61
C VAL A 143 4.91 10.73 -9.88
N LYS A 144 5.59 11.15 -10.93
CA LYS A 144 5.03 11.44 -12.25
C LYS A 144 5.55 10.43 -13.28
N VAL A 145 4.90 10.36 -14.41
CA VAL A 145 5.42 9.62 -15.56
C VAL A 145 6.75 10.21 -15.98
N GLY A 146 7.73 9.36 -16.23
CA GLY A 146 9.11 9.74 -16.54
C GLY A 146 10.02 9.85 -15.32
N ASP A 147 9.50 9.91 -14.08
CA ASP A 147 10.35 9.98 -12.90
C ASP A 147 11.12 8.68 -12.70
N GLU A 148 12.39 8.82 -12.35
CA GLU A 148 13.27 7.73 -11.94
C GLU A 148 13.35 7.65 -10.41
N VAL A 149 13.11 6.46 -9.88
CA VAL A 149 13.21 6.17 -8.45
C VAL A 149 14.34 5.19 -8.22
N ALA A 150 15.36 5.59 -7.48
CA ALA A 150 16.56 4.80 -7.23
C ALA A 150 16.88 4.69 -5.75
N VAL A 151 17.60 3.62 -5.38
CA VAL A 151 18.21 3.52 -4.05
C VAL A 151 19.53 4.30 -4.05
N ARG A 152 19.74 5.13 -3.03
CA ARG A 152 20.98 5.88 -2.83
C ARG A 152 22.17 4.90 -2.81
N GLU A 153 23.27 5.24 -3.47
CA GLU A 153 24.45 4.41 -3.62
C GLU A 153 24.97 3.84 -2.29
N GLY A 154 25.23 4.67 -1.31
CA GLY A 154 25.67 4.24 0.02
C GLY A 154 24.65 3.38 0.81
N SER A 155 23.43 3.19 0.27
CA SER A 155 22.39 2.36 0.88
C SER A 155 22.15 1.04 0.13
N ARG A 156 22.77 0.85 -1.04
CA ARG A 156 22.62 -0.38 -1.86
C ARG A 156 23.21 -1.61 -1.18
N SER A 157 24.22 -1.43 -0.34
CA SER A 157 24.83 -2.50 0.49
C SER A 157 23.97 -2.91 1.68
N ASN A 158 22.84 -2.23 1.95
CA ASN A 158 21.98 -2.57 3.08
C ASN A 158 21.31 -3.94 2.84
N ILE A 159 21.59 -4.89 3.73
CA ILE A 159 21.11 -6.27 3.71
C ILE A 159 19.57 -6.33 3.57
N HIS A 160 18.86 -5.42 4.23
CA HIS A 160 17.39 -5.40 4.19
C HIS A 160 16.84 -4.97 2.84
N ILE A 161 17.54 -4.08 2.13
CA ILE A 161 17.16 -3.63 0.78
C ILE A 161 17.47 -4.73 -0.24
N GLN A 162 18.66 -5.34 -0.16
CA GLN A 162 19.06 -6.43 -1.03
C GLN A 162 18.15 -7.65 -0.89
N SER A 163 17.90 -8.10 0.34
CA SER A 163 16.97 -9.19 0.62
C SER A 163 15.55 -8.90 0.11
N ALA A 164 15.06 -7.66 0.29
CA ALA A 164 13.76 -7.26 -0.23
C ALA A 164 13.70 -7.33 -1.75
N PHE A 165 14.74 -6.87 -2.43
CA PHE A 165 14.81 -6.87 -3.89
C PHE A 165 14.86 -8.29 -4.47
N GLN A 166 15.62 -9.20 -3.86
CA GLN A 166 15.66 -10.62 -4.24
C GLN A 166 14.30 -11.29 -4.06
N THR A 167 13.64 -11.04 -2.93
CA THR A 167 12.32 -11.63 -2.63
C THR A 167 11.20 -11.03 -3.50
N ALA A 168 11.39 -9.81 -4.01
CA ALA A 168 10.38 -9.12 -4.80
C ALA A 168 10.15 -9.75 -6.19
N SER A 169 11.12 -10.49 -6.74
CA SER A 169 10.98 -11.18 -8.03
C SER A 169 9.74 -12.08 -8.08
N GLY A 170 9.40 -12.74 -6.97
CA GLY A 170 8.23 -13.61 -6.85
C GLY A 170 6.87 -12.89 -6.68
N ARG A 171 6.86 -11.56 -6.47
CA ARG A 171 5.61 -10.83 -6.24
C ARG A 171 4.95 -10.26 -7.50
N GLY A 172 5.67 -10.26 -8.62
CA GLY A 172 5.28 -9.54 -9.81
C GLY A 172 5.41 -8.01 -9.65
N ARG A 173 5.71 -7.33 -10.74
CA ARG A 173 5.75 -5.86 -10.80
C ARG A 173 4.56 -5.38 -11.61
N PRO A 174 3.94 -4.25 -11.25
CA PRO A 174 2.87 -3.68 -12.05
C PRO A 174 3.45 -3.15 -13.37
N THR A 175 2.63 -3.15 -14.42
CA THR A 175 3.02 -2.80 -15.80
C THR A 175 3.46 -1.35 -15.98
N TRP A 176 3.03 -0.46 -15.08
CA TRP A 176 3.37 0.97 -15.12
C TRP A 176 4.73 1.33 -14.51
N LEU A 177 5.47 0.32 -13.96
CA LEU A 177 6.81 0.46 -13.39
C LEU A 177 7.80 -0.46 -14.10
N GLU A 178 8.93 0.09 -14.51
CA GLU A 178 10.04 -0.62 -15.11
C GLU A 178 11.28 -0.55 -14.22
N VAL A 179 12.07 -1.62 -14.20
CA VAL A 179 13.41 -1.60 -13.59
C VAL A 179 14.42 -1.41 -14.70
N VAL A 180 15.04 -0.25 -14.71
CA VAL A 180 16.03 0.14 -15.75
C VAL A 180 17.36 -0.54 -15.48
N SER A 181 17.84 -0.51 -14.23
CA SER A 181 19.13 -1.08 -13.83
C SER A 181 18.96 -1.84 -12.52
N PRO A 182 18.91 -3.18 -12.56
CA PRO A 182 18.81 -4.01 -11.36
C PRO A 182 19.96 -3.80 -10.38
N ASP A 183 21.20 -3.69 -10.90
CA ASP A 183 22.41 -3.52 -10.07
C ASP A 183 22.42 -2.18 -9.34
N GLU A 184 21.94 -1.13 -10.00
CA GLU A 184 21.81 0.20 -9.40
C GLU A 184 20.51 0.38 -8.61
N MET A 185 19.64 -0.64 -8.59
CA MET A 185 18.32 -0.55 -7.99
C MET A 185 17.58 0.72 -8.46
N ARG A 186 17.52 0.91 -9.77
CA ARG A 186 16.90 2.06 -10.43
C ARG A 186 15.67 1.60 -11.21
N GLY A 187 14.54 2.23 -10.94
CA GLY A 187 13.27 2.01 -11.64
C GLY A 187 12.71 3.31 -12.19
N ARG A 188 11.88 3.20 -13.22
CA ARG A 188 11.22 4.32 -13.90
C ARG A 188 9.71 4.14 -13.90
N VAL A 189 8.99 5.24 -13.80
CA VAL A 189 7.55 5.30 -13.97
C VAL A 189 7.24 5.51 -15.45
N ILE A 190 6.72 4.50 -16.14
CA ILE A 190 6.44 4.55 -17.59
C ILE A 190 5.02 5.03 -17.92
N ALA A 191 4.07 4.77 -17.05
CA ALA A 191 2.67 5.16 -17.23
C ALA A 191 2.01 5.55 -15.90
N LEU A 192 0.79 6.05 -15.94
CA LEU A 192 -0.04 6.19 -14.74
C LEU A 192 -0.65 4.83 -14.38
N PRO A 193 -0.76 4.49 -13.08
CA PRO A 193 -1.37 3.24 -12.65
C PRO A 193 -2.85 3.20 -13.03
N ARG A 194 -3.26 2.12 -13.71
CA ARG A 194 -4.66 1.84 -14.06
C ARG A 194 -5.31 0.98 -12.97
N ARG A 195 -6.64 0.89 -13.01
CA ARG A 195 -7.39 0.05 -12.07
C ARG A 195 -6.95 -1.43 -12.10
N GLU A 196 -6.63 -1.94 -13.28
CA GLU A 196 -6.19 -3.32 -13.52
C GLU A 196 -4.85 -3.65 -12.85
N ASP A 197 -3.95 -2.67 -12.73
CA ASP A 197 -2.65 -2.82 -12.08
C ASP A 197 -2.75 -3.00 -10.55
N ILE A 198 -3.90 -2.66 -9.99
CA ILE A 198 -4.17 -2.74 -8.56
C ILE A 198 -4.77 -4.10 -8.24
N GLY A 199 -3.91 -5.13 -8.16
CA GLY A 199 -4.29 -6.53 -7.98
C GLY A 199 -4.95 -6.88 -6.63
N GLN A 200 -5.69 -5.96 -6.01
CA GLN A 200 -6.44 -6.17 -4.78
C GLN A 200 -7.93 -6.00 -5.04
N ASN A 201 -8.73 -6.89 -4.46
CA ASN A 201 -10.18 -6.79 -4.53
C ASN A 201 -10.65 -5.58 -3.69
N ILE A 202 -10.75 -4.43 -4.34
CA ILE A 202 -11.21 -3.15 -3.77
C ILE A 202 -12.45 -2.72 -4.55
N ASN A 203 -13.52 -2.39 -3.84
CA ASN A 203 -14.68 -1.74 -4.40
C ASN A 203 -14.62 -0.24 -4.11
N GLU A 204 -14.01 0.51 -5.01
CA GLU A 204 -13.83 1.96 -4.90
C GLU A 204 -15.16 2.73 -4.89
N GLN A 205 -16.21 2.19 -5.51
CA GLN A 205 -17.53 2.83 -5.55
C GLN A 205 -18.12 2.97 -4.14
N LEU A 206 -17.99 1.95 -3.29
CA LEU A 206 -18.45 2.02 -1.90
C LEU A 206 -17.73 3.12 -1.11
N ILE A 207 -16.47 3.42 -1.45
CA ILE A 207 -15.72 4.50 -0.82
C ILE A 207 -16.25 5.86 -1.29
N VAL A 208 -16.54 5.99 -2.58
CA VAL A 208 -17.11 7.21 -3.15
C VAL A 208 -18.47 7.49 -2.51
N GLU A 209 -19.35 6.51 -2.45
CA GLU A 209 -20.67 6.62 -1.84
C GLU A 209 -20.60 7.02 -0.35
N LEU A 210 -19.61 6.51 0.40
CA LEU A 210 -19.42 6.87 1.81
C LEU A 210 -19.10 8.35 2.01
N TYR A 211 -18.31 8.94 1.13
CA TYR A 211 -17.87 10.34 1.23
C TYR A 211 -18.80 11.32 0.50
N SER A 212 -19.74 10.84 -0.29
CA SER A 212 -20.75 11.64 -1.00
C SER A 212 -22.00 11.93 -0.16
N LYS A 213 -22.04 11.39 1.05
CA LYS A 213 -23.14 11.60 2.05
C LYS A 213 -22.89 12.82 2.90
#